data_413345c519cf9e3e37fd4b26c6b16d90
#
_entry.id   413345c519cf9e3e37fd4b26c6b16d90
#
_cell.length_a   1.000
_cell.length_b   1.000
_cell.length_c   1.000
_cell.angle_alpha   90.00
_cell.angle_beta   90.00
_cell.angle_gamma   90.00
#
_symmetry.space_group_name_H-M   'P 1'
#
loop_
_entity.id
_entity.type
_entity.pdbx_description
1 polymer ?
#
loop_
_entity_poly.entity_id
_entity_poly.type
_entity_poly.pdbx_seq_one_letter_code
_entity_poly.pdbx_strand_id
1 'polypeptide(L)'
;ITIDFKTSEENHYFKDRPSVLAYAYFPGQGEVSGQVVFNNDYIWSTNGKPISGKKAKEKGYVENAHDSNQLRTYNIIHVLIHELGHTLGLRHDAHNDTSDVMDPYYSGKLELSNYDLMRIRAKYGIRIWANWARYAQVKRIVARIKSRFI
;
A
#
# COMPACT_ATOMS: atom_id res chain seq x y z
N ILE A 1 -7.76 -6.41 -10.25
CA ILE A 1 -6.90 -6.15 -9.09
C ILE A 1 -7.52 -6.85 -7.91
N THR A 2 -6.75 -7.69 -7.25
CA THR A 2 -7.11 -8.37 -6.00
C THR A 2 -6.19 -7.89 -4.88
N ILE A 3 -6.69 -7.88 -3.64
CA ILE A 3 -5.93 -7.46 -2.46
C ILE A 3 -6.05 -8.54 -1.42
N ASP A 4 -4.90 -8.99 -0.91
CA ASP A 4 -4.79 -10.02 0.10
C ASP A 4 -3.92 -9.55 1.27
N PHE A 5 -4.05 -10.19 2.43
CA PHE A 5 -3.27 -9.94 3.64
C PHE A 5 -2.69 -11.26 4.10
N LYS A 6 -1.37 -11.32 4.24
CA LYS A 6 -0.64 -12.52 4.66
C LYS A 6 0.36 -12.17 5.76
N THR A 7 0.47 -13.02 6.75
CA THR A 7 1.55 -12.97 7.73
C THR A 7 2.84 -13.56 7.15
N SER A 8 3.98 -13.36 7.81
CA SER A 8 5.23 -14.02 7.47
C SER A 8 5.17 -15.55 7.64
N GLU A 9 4.26 -16.06 8.45
CA GLU A 9 4.02 -17.50 8.58
C GLU A 9 3.30 -18.07 7.36
N GLU A 10 2.43 -17.30 6.73
CA GLU A 10 1.64 -17.69 5.56
C GLU A 10 2.34 -17.40 4.23
N ASN A 11 3.38 -16.57 4.24
CA ASN A 11 4.03 -16.07 3.03
C ASN A 11 5.55 -16.02 3.18
N HIS A 12 6.26 -16.94 2.50
CA HIS A 12 7.71 -17.01 2.53
C HIS A 12 8.41 -15.73 2.08
N TYR A 13 7.82 -14.94 1.18
CA TYR A 13 8.41 -13.67 0.75
C TYR A 13 8.54 -12.68 1.91
N PHE A 14 7.54 -12.60 2.79
CA PHE A 14 7.61 -11.76 3.99
C PHE A 14 8.53 -12.36 5.06
N LYS A 15 8.56 -13.69 5.17
CA LYS A 15 9.47 -14.37 6.09
C LYS A 15 10.93 -14.06 5.76
N ASP A 16 11.30 -14.10 4.48
CA ASP A 16 12.65 -13.83 4.02
C ASP A 16 12.98 -12.33 3.98
N ARG A 17 11.96 -11.48 3.94
CA ARG A 17 12.05 -10.01 3.84
C ARG A 17 11.12 -9.32 4.83
N PRO A 18 11.42 -9.41 6.14
CA PRO A 18 10.51 -8.93 7.19
C PRO A 18 10.28 -7.41 7.17
N SER A 19 11.13 -6.63 6.50
CA SER A 19 10.96 -5.18 6.36
C SER A 19 10.00 -4.76 5.24
N VAL A 20 9.56 -5.71 4.38
CA VAL A 20 8.65 -5.40 3.28
C VAL A 20 7.23 -5.23 3.81
N LEU A 21 6.62 -4.08 3.51
CA LEU A 21 5.26 -3.72 3.93
C LEU A 21 4.19 -4.37 3.06
N ALA A 22 4.42 -4.44 1.76
CA ALA A 22 3.54 -5.07 0.78
C ALA A 22 4.32 -5.36 -0.50
N TYR A 23 3.72 -6.09 -1.42
CA TYR A 23 4.20 -6.23 -2.79
C TYR A 23 3.05 -6.39 -3.76
N ALA A 24 3.29 -6.09 -5.03
CA ALA A 24 2.32 -6.28 -6.09
C ALA A 24 2.93 -6.97 -7.30
N TYR A 25 2.10 -7.73 -8.01
CA TYR A 25 2.47 -8.34 -9.28
C TYR A 25 2.20 -7.39 -10.45
N PHE A 26 3.20 -7.27 -11.31
CA PHE A 26 3.12 -6.45 -12.53
C PHE A 26 2.11 -7.00 -13.54
N PRO A 27 1.64 -6.17 -14.50
CA PRO A 27 0.84 -6.67 -15.62
C PRO A 27 1.59 -7.72 -16.42
N GLY A 28 0.87 -8.73 -16.92
CA GLY A 28 1.45 -9.77 -17.77
C GLY A 28 2.07 -10.96 -17.02
N GLN A 29 1.87 -11.06 -15.72
CA GLN A 29 2.35 -12.17 -14.90
C GLN A 29 1.30 -13.30 -14.71
N GLY A 30 0.50 -13.56 -15.74
CA GLY A 30 -0.52 -14.61 -15.73
C GLY A 30 -1.62 -14.32 -14.69
N GLU A 31 -2.05 -15.35 -13.97
CA GLU A 31 -3.18 -15.28 -13.02
C GLU A 31 -2.94 -14.36 -11.84
N VAL A 32 -1.68 -14.11 -11.47
CA VAL A 32 -1.32 -13.22 -10.36
C VAL A 32 -1.24 -11.74 -10.78
N SER A 33 -1.40 -11.43 -12.08
CA SER A 33 -1.34 -10.05 -12.58
C SER A 33 -2.30 -9.13 -11.83
N GLY A 34 -1.75 -8.06 -11.23
CA GLY A 34 -2.54 -7.07 -10.49
C GLY A 34 -2.97 -7.53 -9.11
N GLN A 35 -2.41 -8.61 -8.56
CA GLN A 35 -2.56 -8.97 -7.16
C GLN A 35 -1.64 -8.09 -6.30
N VAL A 36 -2.18 -7.59 -5.19
CA VAL A 36 -1.48 -6.86 -4.14
C VAL A 36 -1.55 -7.66 -2.87
N VAL A 37 -0.42 -7.88 -2.20
CA VAL A 37 -0.35 -8.63 -0.93
C VAL A 37 0.27 -7.74 0.13
N PHE A 38 -0.46 -7.51 1.22
CA PHE A 38 -0.02 -6.76 2.38
C PHE A 38 0.55 -7.68 3.44
N ASN A 39 1.63 -7.25 4.08
CA ASN A 39 2.21 -7.92 5.23
C ASN A 39 1.35 -7.64 6.49
N ASN A 40 0.66 -8.67 6.96
CA ASN A 40 -0.28 -8.57 8.08
C ASN A 40 0.43 -8.60 9.46
N ASP A 41 1.75 -8.71 9.50
CA ASP A 41 2.54 -8.56 10.73
C ASP A 41 2.70 -7.09 11.15
N TYR A 42 2.32 -6.16 10.27
CA TYR A 42 2.36 -4.73 10.54
C TYR A 42 1.02 -4.18 11.01
N ILE A 43 1.10 -3.13 11.84
CA ILE A 43 -0.09 -2.40 12.29
C ILE A 43 -0.45 -1.35 11.23
N TRP A 44 -1.59 -1.55 10.61
CA TRP A 44 -2.11 -0.66 9.57
C TRP A 44 -3.06 0.38 10.12
N SER A 45 -3.00 1.59 9.60
CA SER A 45 -3.91 2.69 9.90
C SER A 45 -4.21 3.51 8.65
N THR A 46 -5.22 4.36 8.69
CA THR A 46 -5.55 5.25 7.58
C THR A 46 -4.81 6.59 7.62
N ASN A 47 -4.04 6.85 8.67
CA ASN A 47 -3.33 8.12 8.87
C ASN A 47 -1.84 7.96 9.23
N GLY A 48 -1.35 6.73 9.42
CA GLY A 48 0.05 6.44 9.77
C GLY A 48 0.50 6.94 11.15
N LYS A 49 -0.43 7.44 11.99
CA LYS A 49 -0.08 7.93 13.34
C LYS A 49 0.13 6.79 14.30
N PRO A 50 1.16 6.83 15.15
CA PRO A 50 1.37 5.83 16.19
C PRO A 50 0.14 5.67 17.08
N ILE A 51 -0.06 4.46 17.59
CA ILE A 51 -1.12 4.15 18.56
C ILE A 51 -0.53 3.65 19.87
N SER A 52 -1.21 3.89 20.98
CA SER A 52 -0.77 3.34 22.27
C SER A 52 -0.91 1.83 22.31
N GLY A 53 -0.06 1.16 23.12
CA GLY A 53 -0.15 -0.28 23.34
C GLY A 53 -1.52 -0.72 23.83
N LYS A 54 -2.16 0.08 24.72
CA LYS A 54 -3.53 -0.17 25.16
C LYS A 54 -4.49 -0.27 23.99
N LYS A 55 -4.50 0.73 23.11
CA LYS A 55 -5.38 0.76 21.92
C LYS A 55 -5.06 -0.36 20.93
N ALA A 56 -3.78 -0.73 20.79
CA ALA A 56 -3.37 -1.84 19.94
C ALA A 56 -3.89 -3.19 20.44
N LYS A 57 -3.87 -3.41 21.77
CA LYS A 57 -4.48 -4.59 22.40
C LYS A 57 -6.00 -4.63 22.20
N GLU A 58 -6.69 -3.51 22.47
CA GLU A 58 -8.14 -3.39 22.28
C GLU A 58 -8.57 -3.71 20.84
N LYS A 59 -7.70 -3.42 19.86
CA LYS A 59 -7.94 -3.73 18.45
C LYS A 59 -7.43 -5.11 18.00
N GLY A 60 -6.83 -5.89 18.92
CA GLY A 60 -6.29 -7.20 18.60
C GLY A 60 -5.03 -7.21 17.71
N TYR A 61 -4.32 -6.09 17.63
CA TYR A 61 -3.10 -6.01 16.80
C TYR A 61 -1.88 -6.64 17.47
N VAL A 62 -1.82 -6.61 18.79
CA VAL A 62 -0.73 -7.17 19.60
C VAL A 62 -1.28 -7.65 20.94
N GLU A 63 -0.73 -8.75 21.44
CA GLU A 63 -1.18 -9.32 22.73
C GLU A 63 -0.43 -8.71 23.92
N ASN A 64 0.85 -8.42 23.76
CA ASN A 64 1.79 -8.16 24.85
C ASN A 64 2.42 -6.76 24.86
N ALA A 65 1.84 -5.77 24.18
CA ALA A 65 2.37 -4.41 24.23
C ALA A 65 2.12 -3.76 25.60
N HIS A 66 3.10 -3.03 26.12
CA HIS A 66 2.90 -2.19 27.30
C HIS A 66 1.97 -1.02 26.96
N ASP A 67 1.02 -0.69 27.84
CA ASP A 67 -0.05 0.28 27.56
C ASP A 67 0.46 1.68 27.20
N SER A 68 1.59 2.10 27.79
CA SER A 68 2.24 3.38 27.51
C SER A 68 3.09 3.40 26.24
N ASN A 69 3.40 2.24 25.65
CA ASN A 69 4.21 2.18 24.45
C ASN A 69 3.48 2.82 23.26
N GLN A 70 4.20 3.63 22.48
CA GLN A 70 3.76 4.11 21.19
C GLN A 70 4.23 3.13 20.11
N LEU A 71 3.28 2.48 19.45
CA LEU A 71 3.56 1.53 18.38
C LEU A 71 3.47 2.23 17.03
N ARG A 72 4.47 1.97 16.19
CA ARG A 72 4.49 2.50 14.82
C ARG A 72 3.36 1.88 14.01
N THR A 73 2.65 2.70 13.28
CA THR A 73 1.69 2.26 12.28
C THR A 73 2.10 2.75 10.89
N TYR A 74 1.63 2.08 9.87
CA TYR A 74 1.83 2.47 8.49
C TYR A 74 0.50 2.87 7.86
N ASN A 75 0.54 3.94 7.04
CA ASN A 75 -0.66 4.37 6.32
C ASN A 75 -0.94 3.39 5.17
N ILE A 76 -1.98 2.58 5.32
CA ILE A 76 -2.36 1.58 4.33
C ILE A 76 -2.72 2.20 2.98
N ILE A 77 -3.24 3.43 2.97
CA ILE A 77 -3.63 4.10 1.72
C ILE A 77 -2.39 4.50 0.91
N HIS A 78 -1.33 4.98 1.59
CA HIS A 78 -0.06 5.27 0.92
C HIS A 78 0.52 4.02 0.27
N VAL A 79 0.66 2.94 1.05
CA VAL A 79 1.21 1.68 0.54
C VAL A 79 0.34 1.11 -0.58
N LEU A 80 -1.00 1.19 -0.44
CA LEU A 80 -1.90 0.76 -1.51
C LEU A 80 -1.69 1.55 -2.81
N ILE A 81 -1.53 2.88 -2.75
CA ILE A 81 -1.32 3.71 -3.95
C ILE A 81 0.01 3.31 -4.61
N HIS A 82 1.06 3.07 -3.83
CA HIS A 82 2.35 2.56 -4.31
C HIS A 82 2.19 1.21 -5.03
N GLU A 83 1.57 0.23 -4.38
CA GLU A 83 1.35 -1.11 -4.96
C GLU A 83 0.45 -1.08 -6.19
N LEU A 84 -0.56 -0.21 -6.21
CA LEU A 84 -1.37 0.03 -7.41
C LEU A 84 -0.54 0.57 -8.57
N GLY A 85 0.47 1.40 -8.30
CA GLY A 85 1.45 1.81 -9.30
C GLY A 85 2.15 0.61 -9.95
N HIS A 86 2.57 -0.38 -9.14
CA HIS A 86 3.15 -1.62 -9.65
C HIS A 86 2.15 -2.44 -10.48
N THR A 87 0.90 -2.56 -10.04
CA THR A 87 -0.14 -3.25 -10.83
C THR A 87 -0.44 -2.54 -12.16
N LEU A 88 -0.13 -1.26 -12.27
CA LEU A 88 -0.17 -0.49 -13.51
C LEU A 88 1.16 -0.53 -14.27
N GLY A 89 2.15 -1.27 -13.78
CA GLY A 89 3.43 -1.47 -14.43
C GLY A 89 4.44 -0.35 -14.20
N LEU A 90 4.26 0.51 -13.19
CA LEU A 90 5.28 1.43 -12.74
C LEU A 90 6.30 0.68 -11.88
N ARG A 91 7.58 0.92 -12.11
CA ARG A 91 8.67 0.44 -11.25
C ARG A 91 8.99 1.50 -10.21
N HIS A 92 9.78 1.14 -9.21
CA HIS A 92 10.34 2.13 -8.29
C HIS A 92 11.03 3.25 -9.05
N ASP A 93 11.01 4.44 -8.45
CA ASP A 93 11.77 5.56 -8.96
C ASP A 93 13.26 5.39 -8.65
N ALA A 94 14.11 5.68 -9.63
CA ALA A 94 15.56 5.62 -9.47
C ALA A 94 16.15 6.92 -8.88
N HIS A 95 15.35 7.97 -8.76
CA HIS A 95 15.84 9.29 -8.34
C HIS A 95 15.92 9.47 -6.83
N ASN A 96 15.44 8.50 -6.04
CA ASN A 96 15.38 8.59 -4.57
C ASN A 96 14.72 9.89 -4.07
N ASP A 97 13.77 10.42 -4.82
CA ASP A 97 12.99 11.56 -4.41
C ASP A 97 11.80 11.08 -3.56
N THR A 98 11.93 11.23 -2.25
CA THR A 98 10.88 10.87 -1.29
C THR A 98 9.57 11.63 -1.50
N SER A 99 9.50 12.54 -2.49
CA SER A 99 8.27 13.19 -2.92
C SER A 99 7.38 12.28 -3.77
N ASP A 100 7.95 11.26 -4.41
CA ASP A 100 7.23 10.36 -5.30
C ASP A 100 6.59 9.21 -4.53
N VAL A 101 5.37 8.83 -4.94
CA VAL A 101 4.70 7.67 -4.33
C VAL A 101 5.40 6.37 -4.70
N MET A 102 6.06 6.33 -5.87
CA MET A 102 6.82 5.16 -6.32
C MET A 102 8.26 5.10 -5.78
N ASP A 103 8.62 5.95 -4.78
CA ASP A 103 9.85 5.77 -4.02
C ASP A 103 9.81 4.41 -3.28
N PRO A 104 10.90 3.61 -3.28
CA PRO A 104 10.93 2.32 -2.56
C PRO A 104 10.80 2.45 -1.04
N TYR A 105 11.01 3.66 -0.50
CA TYR A 105 10.92 3.91 0.94
C TYR A 105 9.60 4.56 1.33
N TYR A 106 9.03 4.09 2.41
CA TYR A 106 7.78 4.59 2.92
C TYR A 106 7.89 6.07 3.38
N SER A 107 7.16 6.95 2.70
CA SER A 107 7.08 8.39 3.02
C SER A 107 5.75 8.80 3.68
N GLY A 108 4.72 8.00 3.55
CA GLY A 108 3.36 8.30 4.05
C GLY A 108 2.59 9.31 3.19
N LYS A 109 3.12 9.75 2.06
CA LYS A 109 2.45 10.68 1.14
C LYS A 109 1.30 10.01 0.40
N LEU A 110 0.23 10.76 0.18
CA LEU A 110 -0.99 10.27 -0.48
C LEU A 110 -1.23 10.88 -1.86
N GLU A 111 -0.46 11.90 -2.21
CA GLU A 111 -0.60 12.61 -3.49
C GLU A 111 0.48 12.14 -4.46
N LEU A 112 0.05 11.83 -5.67
CA LEU A 112 0.95 11.50 -6.77
C LEU A 112 1.75 12.74 -7.14
N SER A 113 3.05 12.60 -7.30
CA SER A 113 3.91 13.64 -7.82
C SER A 113 3.64 13.91 -9.30
N ASN A 114 4.14 15.03 -9.81
CA ASN A 114 4.11 15.28 -11.24
C ASN A 114 4.88 14.23 -12.04
N TYR A 115 5.92 13.65 -11.45
CA TYR A 115 6.72 12.60 -12.06
C TYR A 115 5.95 11.27 -12.13
N ASP A 116 5.28 10.86 -11.05
CA ASP A 116 4.38 9.71 -11.06
C ASP A 116 3.28 9.86 -12.13
N LEU A 117 2.66 11.03 -12.19
CA LEU A 117 1.63 11.34 -13.19
C LEU A 117 2.17 11.30 -14.61
N MET A 118 3.37 11.82 -14.85
CA MET A 118 4.02 11.77 -16.16
C MET A 118 4.27 10.34 -16.61
N ARG A 119 4.78 9.48 -15.72
CA ARG A 119 5.06 8.06 -16.00
C ARG A 119 3.77 7.27 -16.33
N ILE A 120 2.69 7.52 -15.59
CA ILE A 120 1.38 6.91 -15.87
C ILE A 120 0.85 7.38 -17.22
N ARG A 121 0.94 8.69 -17.51
CA ARG A 121 0.49 9.26 -18.77
C ARG A 121 1.31 8.78 -19.96
N ALA A 122 2.62 8.65 -19.81
CA ALA A 122 3.49 8.09 -20.85
C ALA A 122 3.11 6.65 -21.20
N LYS A 123 2.68 5.86 -20.21
CA LYS A 123 2.32 4.45 -20.39
C LYS A 123 0.89 4.25 -20.92
N TYR A 124 -0.06 5.06 -20.50
CA TYR A 124 -1.50 4.87 -20.78
C TYR A 124 -2.13 5.98 -21.63
N GLY A 125 -1.35 7.01 -21.96
CA GLY A 125 -1.84 8.18 -22.69
C GLY A 125 -2.73 9.11 -21.85
N ILE A 126 -3.05 10.28 -22.42
CA ILE A 126 -3.92 11.29 -21.81
C ILE A 126 -5.33 11.10 -22.39
N ARG A 127 -6.00 10.01 -22.12
CA ARG A 127 -7.41 9.86 -22.49
C ARG A 127 -8.30 10.26 -21.33
N ILE A 128 -8.82 11.47 -21.38
CA ILE A 128 -9.63 12.09 -20.33
C ILE A 128 -10.86 11.25 -19.94
N TRP A 129 -11.48 10.53 -20.88
CA TRP A 129 -12.73 9.78 -20.64
C TRP A 129 -12.56 8.33 -20.18
N ALA A 130 -11.51 7.64 -20.59
CA ALA A 130 -11.27 6.25 -20.16
C ALA A 130 -10.74 6.15 -18.73
N ASN A 131 -10.17 7.22 -18.19
CA ASN A 131 -9.62 7.25 -16.82
C ASN A 131 -10.69 7.36 -15.73
N TRP A 132 -11.90 7.86 -16.05
CA TRP A 132 -12.98 8.00 -15.06
C TRP A 132 -13.48 6.66 -14.49
N ALA A 133 -13.62 5.64 -15.32
CA ALA A 133 -14.07 4.32 -14.86
C ALA A 133 -13.01 3.66 -13.94
N ARG A 134 -11.72 3.78 -14.31
CA ARG A 134 -10.61 3.26 -13.50
C ARG A 134 -10.42 4.05 -12.20
N TYR A 135 -10.55 5.37 -12.25
CA TYR A 135 -10.53 6.22 -11.06
C TYR A 135 -11.69 5.90 -10.10
N ALA A 136 -12.89 5.64 -10.62
CA ALA A 136 -14.03 5.21 -9.81
C ALA A 136 -13.78 3.84 -9.16
N GLN A 137 -13.09 2.92 -9.85
CA GLN A 137 -12.71 1.62 -9.30
C GLN A 137 -11.71 1.77 -8.15
N VAL A 138 -10.67 2.60 -8.32
CA VAL A 138 -9.69 2.91 -7.25
C VAL A 138 -10.39 3.55 -6.05
N LYS A 139 -11.28 4.52 -6.27
CA LYS A 139 -12.08 5.12 -5.17
C LYS A 139 -12.90 4.08 -4.41
N ARG A 140 -13.53 3.12 -5.10
CA ARG A 140 -14.29 2.03 -4.45
C ARG A 140 -13.39 1.12 -3.61
N ILE A 141 -12.19 0.79 -4.10
CA ILE A 141 -11.22 -0.03 -3.37
C ILE A 141 -10.76 0.72 -2.10
N VAL A 142 -10.37 1.98 -2.24
CA VAL A 142 -9.96 2.82 -1.11
C VAL A 142 -11.10 2.97 -0.08
N ALA A 143 -12.35 3.16 -0.52
CA ALA A 143 -13.51 3.25 0.37
C ALA A 143 -13.74 1.94 1.15
N ARG A 144 -13.62 0.78 0.50
CA ARG A 144 -13.73 -0.53 1.18
C ARG A 144 -12.63 -0.75 2.21
N ILE A 145 -11.40 -0.35 1.90
CA ILE A 145 -10.29 -0.44 2.86
C ILE A 145 -10.54 0.48 4.05
N LYS A 146 -10.92 1.74 3.81
CA LYS A 146 -11.28 2.67 4.88
C LYS A 146 -12.33 2.11 5.83
N SER A 147 -13.39 1.50 5.30
CA SER A 147 -14.47 0.92 6.13
C SER A 147 -14.04 -0.27 6.99
N ARG A 148 -12.92 -0.93 6.65
CA ARG A 148 -12.39 -2.06 7.44
C ARG A 148 -11.52 -1.60 8.62
N PHE A 149 -10.95 -0.39 8.56
CA PHE A 149 -10.00 0.12 9.56
C PHE A 149 -10.51 1.34 10.36
N ILE A 150 -11.76 1.77 10.14
CA ILE A 150 -12.48 2.76 10.93
C ILE A 150 -13.48 2.06 11.85
#